data_2d9922afe46b580fcb768a9ea10a2dce
#
_entry.id   2d9922afe46b580fcb768a9ea10a2dce
#
_cell.length_a   1.000
_cell.length_b   1.000
_cell.length_c   1.000
_cell.angle_alpha   90.00
_cell.angle_beta   90.00
_cell.angle_gamma   90.00
#
_symmetry.space_group_name_H-M   'P 1'
#
loop_
_entity.id
_entity.type
_entity.pdbx_description
1 polymer ?
#
loop_
_entity_poly.entity_id
_entity_poly.type
_entity_poly.pdbx_seq_one_letter_code
_entity_poly.pdbx_strand_id
1 'polypeptide(L)'
;FHLSDLNDVIAIVKESEWLEIGGLTSFPCFLFDGKENIVPTNNMKTVEKAKEILEKEGVQPILNMPSATCSVTIPEIRKLGGHQGEPGHALTGTTPLHAVLDLPEIPALVYVSEISHNLDGHSYFYGGGYYRRGHFENVEVVDENNVVFDTVLPLKDESIDYYIETKNEHPVGATVIGSFRTQIFVTRSDLAIVLGLQSGKPHLVGIYDSLGNKVRR
;
A
#
# COMPACT_ATOMS: atom_id res chain seq x y z
N PHE A 1 -12.33 -19.55 -7.81
CA PHE A 1 -12.99 -20.83 -7.51
C PHE A 1 -13.24 -20.92 -6.00
N HIS A 2 -14.33 -21.55 -5.60
CA HIS A 2 -14.52 -21.97 -4.23
C HIS A 2 -13.74 -23.26 -3.96
N LEU A 3 -13.47 -23.54 -2.70
CA LEU A 3 -12.77 -24.79 -2.33
C LEU A 3 -13.56 -26.03 -2.78
N SER A 4 -14.88 -25.94 -2.80
CA SER A 4 -15.78 -27.00 -3.31
C SER A 4 -15.55 -27.36 -4.77
N ASP A 5 -15.08 -26.43 -5.57
CA ASP A 5 -14.93 -26.58 -7.03
C ASP A 5 -13.55 -27.15 -7.40
N LEU A 6 -12.65 -27.30 -6.41
CA LEU A 6 -11.26 -27.67 -6.67
C LEU A 6 -11.12 -29.05 -7.32
N ASN A 7 -11.95 -30.02 -6.93
CA ASN A 7 -11.92 -31.35 -7.52
C ASN A 7 -12.31 -31.32 -9.01
N ASP A 8 -13.28 -30.49 -9.39
CA ASP A 8 -13.70 -30.32 -10.78
C ASP A 8 -12.60 -29.63 -11.60
N VAL A 9 -11.92 -28.63 -11.00
CA VAL A 9 -10.75 -27.99 -11.64
C VAL A 9 -9.64 -28.99 -11.86
N ILE A 10 -9.33 -29.85 -10.87
CA ILE A 10 -8.31 -30.91 -11.00
C ILE A 10 -8.67 -31.88 -12.12
N ALA A 11 -9.93 -32.30 -12.21
CA ALA A 11 -10.40 -33.21 -13.28
C ALA A 11 -10.19 -32.57 -14.66
N ILE A 12 -10.63 -31.31 -14.85
CA ILE A 12 -10.48 -30.59 -16.11
C ILE A 12 -8.98 -30.47 -16.51
N VAL A 13 -8.13 -30.12 -15.54
CA VAL A 13 -6.69 -29.96 -15.82
C VAL A 13 -6.06 -31.29 -16.20
N LYS A 14 -6.43 -32.40 -15.52
CA LYS A 14 -5.93 -33.75 -15.85
C LYS A 14 -6.32 -34.25 -17.24
N GLU A 15 -7.43 -33.79 -17.76
CA GLU A 15 -7.89 -34.12 -19.13
C GLU A 15 -7.21 -33.27 -20.22
N SER A 16 -6.48 -32.20 -19.82
CA SER A 16 -5.85 -31.27 -20.74
C SER A 16 -4.38 -31.59 -20.98
N GLU A 17 -3.98 -31.63 -22.23
CA GLU A 17 -2.56 -31.72 -22.63
C GLU A 17 -1.80 -30.39 -22.49
N TRP A 18 -2.51 -29.29 -22.21
CA TRP A 18 -1.96 -27.92 -22.22
C TRP A 18 -1.94 -27.24 -20.86
N LEU A 19 -2.53 -27.85 -19.84
CA LEU A 19 -2.68 -27.25 -18.50
C LEU A 19 -1.99 -28.10 -17.45
N GLU A 20 -1.40 -27.41 -16.48
CA GLU A 20 -0.92 -28.00 -15.23
C GLU A 20 -1.29 -27.12 -14.03
N ILE A 21 -1.42 -27.71 -12.86
CA ILE A 21 -1.62 -26.96 -11.63
C ILE A 21 -0.24 -26.64 -11.04
N GLY A 22 0.19 -25.38 -11.18
CA GLY A 22 1.48 -24.90 -10.66
C GLY A 22 1.42 -24.48 -9.21
N GLY A 23 0.27 -24.01 -8.72
CA GLY A 23 0.19 -23.48 -7.36
C GLY A 23 -1.18 -23.04 -6.92
N LEU A 24 -1.22 -22.46 -5.72
CA LEU A 24 -2.40 -21.92 -5.06
C LEU A 24 -2.18 -20.48 -4.67
N THR A 25 -3.20 -19.67 -4.82
CA THR A 25 -3.27 -18.33 -4.27
C THR A 25 -4.67 -18.05 -3.72
N SER A 26 -4.76 -17.25 -2.68
CA SER A 26 -6.04 -16.71 -2.18
C SER A 26 -5.79 -15.30 -1.63
N PHE A 27 -6.68 -14.37 -1.93
CA PHE A 27 -6.52 -12.97 -1.53
C PHE A 27 -7.71 -12.49 -0.69
N PRO A 28 -7.44 -11.78 0.43
CA PRO A 28 -6.14 -11.55 1.07
C PRO A 28 -5.75 -12.70 2.00
N CYS A 29 -4.48 -13.11 2.03
CA CYS A 29 -3.97 -14.06 3.03
C CYS A 29 -3.69 -13.39 4.37
N PHE A 30 -3.25 -12.13 4.34
CA PHE A 30 -2.93 -11.35 5.52
C PHE A 30 -3.63 -9.99 5.48
N LEU A 31 -3.95 -9.45 6.66
CA LEU A 31 -4.45 -8.10 6.83
C LEU A 31 -3.77 -7.42 8.02
N PHE A 32 -3.68 -6.09 7.94
CA PHE A 32 -3.30 -5.25 9.06
C PHE A 32 -4.42 -5.22 10.10
N ASP A 33 -4.08 -5.39 11.38
CA ASP A 33 -5.05 -5.45 12.49
C ASP A 33 -5.54 -4.07 12.96
N GLY A 34 -5.07 -3.00 12.34
CA GLY A 34 -5.35 -1.62 12.73
C GLY A 34 -4.49 -1.12 13.88
N LYS A 35 -3.49 -1.89 14.33
CA LYS A 35 -2.56 -1.52 15.40
C LYS A 35 -1.11 -1.63 14.93
N GLU A 36 -0.48 -2.77 15.13
CA GLU A 36 0.94 -2.97 14.82
C GLU A 36 1.22 -4.34 14.18
N ASN A 37 0.19 -5.15 13.90
CA ASN A 37 0.39 -6.52 13.45
C ASN A 37 -0.23 -6.80 12.10
N ILE A 38 0.38 -7.76 11.41
CA ILE A 38 -0.20 -8.44 10.26
C ILE A 38 -0.75 -9.78 10.75
N VAL A 39 -2.03 -10.01 10.51
CA VAL A 39 -2.72 -11.22 10.94
C VAL A 39 -3.21 -12.04 9.76
N PRO A 40 -3.10 -13.39 9.82
CA PRO A 40 -3.63 -14.27 8.79
C PRO A 40 -5.16 -14.21 8.77
N THR A 41 -5.73 -14.27 7.58
CA THR A 41 -7.18 -14.30 7.36
C THR A 41 -7.73 -15.73 7.28
N ASN A 42 -9.05 -15.87 7.16
CA ASN A 42 -9.66 -17.17 6.88
C ASN A 42 -9.24 -17.76 5.52
N ASN A 43 -8.76 -16.95 4.59
CA ASN A 43 -8.24 -17.46 3.31
C ASN A 43 -7.01 -18.35 3.49
N MET A 44 -6.22 -18.13 4.54
CA MET A 44 -5.11 -19.03 4.88
C MET A 44 -5.59 -20.48 5.13
N LYS A 45 -6.67 -20.66 5.89
CA LYS A 45 -7.27 -21.98 6.11
C LYS A 45 -7.78 -22.62 4.81
N THR A 46 -8.24 -21.80 3.87
CA THR A 46 -8.66 -22.25 2.55
C THR A 46 -7.47 -22.74 1.74
N VAL A 47 -6.36 -22.01 1.76
CA VAL A 47 -5.09 -22.41 1.10
C VAL A 47 -4.56 -23.72 1.69
N GLU A 48 -4.54 -23.88 3.01
CA GLU A 48 -4.11 -25.09 3.69
C GLU A 48 -4.94 -26.31 3.24
N LYS A 49 -6.27 -26.19 3.26
CA LYS A 49 -7.17 -27.27 2.81
C LYS A 49 -7.01 -27.59 1.32
N ALA A 50 -6.87 -26.55 0.48
CA ALA A 50 -6.64 -26.75 -0.95
C ALA A 50 -5.31 -27.45 -1.22
N LYS A 51 -4.26 -27.09 -0.48
CA LYS A 51 -2.97 -27.77 -0.51
C LYS A 51 -3.10 -29.26 -0.22
N GLU A 52 -3.78 -29.61 0.90
CA GLU A 52 -4.00 -31.02 1.27
C GLU A 52 -4.72 -31.83 0.18
N ILE A 53 -5.68 -31.21 -0.53
CA ILE A 53 -6.40 -31.86 -1.63
C ILE A 53 -5.43 -32.09 -2.79
N LEU A 54 -4.64 -31.09 -3.19
CA LEU A 54 -3.70 -31.20 -4.30
C LEU A 54 -2.57 -32.22 -4.01
N GLU A 55 -2.06 -32.24 -2.79
CA GLU A 55 -1.03 -33.21 -2.37
C GLU A 55 -1.54 -34.65 -2.46
N LYS A 56 -2.80 -34.91 -2.10
CA LYS A 56 -3.43 -36.24 -2.28
C LYS A 56 -3.56 -36.63 -3.75
N GLU A 57 -3.65 -35.68 -4.64
CA GLU A 57 -3.71 -35.87 -6.09
C GLU A 57 -2.30 -35.91 -6.74
N GLY A 58 -1.23 -35.89 -5.93
CA GLY A 58 0.15 -35.95 -6.37
C GLY A 58 0.75 -34.63 -6.82
N VAL A 59 0.06 -33.51 -6.62
CA VAL A 59 0.52 -32.18 -6.98
C VAL A 59 1.19 -31.52 -5.77
N GLN A 60 2.41 -31.00 -5.95
CA GLN A 60 3.10 -30.17 -4.95
C GLN A 60 2.93 -28.67 -5.31
N PRO A 61 1.94 -27.98 -4.78
CA PRO A 61 1.62 -26.63 -5.23
C PRO A 61 2.61 -25.59 -4.69
N ILE A 62 2.98 -24.61 -5.51
CA ILE A 62 3.57 -23.37 -5.05
C ILE A 62 2.48 -22.57 -4.30
N LEU A 63 2.78 -22.16 -3.07
CA LEU A 63 1.85 -21.37 -2.26
C LEU A 63 2.19 -19.89 -2.39
N ASN A 64 1.33 -19.13 -3.06
CA ASN A 64 1.39 -17.68 -3.08
C ASN A 64 0.45 -17.12 -2.01
N MET A 65 1.00 -16.36 -1.07
CA MET A 65 0.28 -15.80 0.08
C MET A 65 0.27 -14.26 0.00
N PRO A 66 -0.58 -13.68 -0.86
CA PRO A 66 -0.62 -12.25 -1.12
C PRO A 66 -1.26 -11.45 0.01
N SER A 67 -1.10 -10.14 -0.11
CA SER A 67 -1.55 -9.05 0.75
C SER A 67 -0.59 -8.77 1.90
N ALA A 68 -0.44 -7.47 2.16
CA ALA A 68 0.43 -6.90 3.19
C ALA A 68 1.88 -7.42 3.17
N THR A 69 2.36 -7.87 2.02
CA THR A 69 3.72 -8.42 1.87
C THR A 69 4.75 -7.32 2.06
N CYS A 70 5.57 -7.45 3.11
CA CYS A 70 6.67 -6.56 3.46
C CYS A 70 7.69 -7.33 4.31
N SER A 71 8.73 -6.67 4.79
CA SER A 71 9.77 -7.28 5.66
C SER A 71 9.20 -8.04 6.85
N VAL A 72 8.14 -7.55 7.47
CA VAL A 72 7.48 -8.19 8.61
C VAL A 72 6.67 -9.42 8.20
N THR A 73 6.06 -9.42 7.04
CA THR A 73 5.18 -10.51 6.59
C THR A 73 5.95 -11.70 6.01
N ILE A 74 7.12 -11.46 5.41
CA ILE A 74 7.93 -12.53 4.77
C ILE A 74 8.29 -13.67 5.74
N PRO A 75 8.73 -13.41 6.99
CA PRO A 75 8.96 -14.47 7.97
C PRO A 75 7.73 -15.33 8.26
N GLU A 76 6.55 -14.69 8.38
CA GLU A 76 5.29 -15.40 8.63
C GLU A 76 4.85 -16.23 7.42
N ILE A 77 5.00 -15.71 6.19
CA ILE A 77 4.78 -16.49 4.96
C ILE A 77 5.62 -17.76 4.97
N ARG A 78 6.91 -17.66 5.28
CA ARG A 78 7.82 -18.82 5.35
C ARG A 78 7.42 -19.81 6.43
N LYS A 79 7.08 -19.33 7.62
CA LYS A 79 6.64 -20.16 8.75
C LYS A 79 5.37 -20.96 8.43
N LEU A 80 4.47 -20.41 7.63
CA LEU A 80 3.25 -21.05 7.16
C LEU A 80 3.46 -21.90 5.89
N GLY A 81 4.70 -22.09 5.45
CA GLY A 81 5.05 -22.89 4.29
C GLY A 81 4.78 -22.21 2.94
N GLY A 82 4.60 -20.89 2.94
CA GLY A 82 4.44 -20.10 1.72
C GLY A 82 5.75 -19.94 0.95
N HIS A 83 5.64 -19.90 -0.36
CA HIS A 83 6.77 -19.79 -1.28
C HIS A 83 6.87 -18.38 -1.87
N GLN A 84 5.75 -17.71 -2.03
CA GLN A 84 5.64 -16.40 -2.68
C GLN A 84 4.75 -15.46 -1.89
N GLY A 85 4.99 -14.17 -2.04
CA GLY A 85 4.16 -13.06 -1.64
C GLY A 85 4.15 -11.99 -2.74
N GLU A 86 3.29 -10.99 -2.61
CA GLU A 86 3.11 -9.94 -3.62
C GLU A 86 3.44 -8.57 -3.01
N PRO A 87 4.72 -8.16 -2.97
CA PRO A 87 5.10 -6.84 -2.47
C PRO A 87 4.66 -5.78 -3.48
N GLY A 88 3.67 -4.99 -3.12
CA GLY A 88 3.25 -3.80 -3.87
C GLY A 88 3.73 -2.55 -3.14
N HIS A 89 2.99 -2.13 -2.13
CA HIS A 89 3.34 -0.93 -1.36
C HIS A 89 4.63 -1.05 -0.55
N ALA A 90 5.12 -2.25 -0.29
CA ALA A 90 6.43 -2.43 0.33
C ALA A 90 7.56 -1.87 -0.54
N LEU A 91 7.43 -1.96 -1.87
CA LEU A 91 8.41 -1.40 -2.81
C LEU A 91 8.47 0.14 -2.78
N THR A 92 7.44 0.76 -2.27
CA THR A 92 7.37 2.23 -2.09
C THR A 92 7.45 2.66 -0.62
N GLY A 93 7.61 1.70 0.32
CA GLY A 93 7.66 1.99 1.76
C GLY A 93 6.34 2.53 2.32
N THR A 94 5.20 2.11 1.76
CA THR A 94 3.89 2.66 2.08
C THR A 94 2.84 1.60 2.44
N THR A 95 3.24 0.50 3.09
CA THR A 95 2.26 -0.42 3.67
C THR A 95 1.56 0.22 4.89
N PRO A 96 0.39 -0.28 5.33
CA PRO A 96 -0.26 0.23 6.53
C PRO A 96 0.63 0.20 7.78
N LEU A 97 1.57 -0.75 7.87
CA LEU A 97 2.50 -0.83 8.99
C LEU A 97 3.47 0.34 9.05
N HIS A 98 3.84 0.93 7.90
CA HIS A 98 4.74 2.10 7.86
C HIS A 98 4.12 3.35 8.50
N ALA A 99 2.81 3.40 8.68
CA ALA A 99 2.15 4.48 9.39
C ALA A 99 2.36 4.42 10.92
N VAL A 100 2.73 3.25 11.45
CA VAL A 100 2.79 2.97 12.90
C VAL A 100 4.11 2.37 13.36
N LEU A 101 4.94 1.83 12.48
CA LEU A 101 6.21 1.19 12.78
C LEU A 101 7.34 1.75 11.91
N ASP A 102 8.54 1.84 12.48
CA ASP A 102 9.76 2.08 11.71
C ASP A 102 10.23 0.77 11.09
N LEU A 103 10.05 0.64 9.78
CA LEU A 103 10.36 -0.55 8.99
C LEU A 103 11.57 -0.31 8.08
N PRO A 104 12.25 -1.39 7.64
CA PRO A 104 13.42 -1.27 6.75
C PRO A 104 13.12 -0.67 5.37
N GLU A 105 11.88 -0.78 4.89
CA GLU A 105 11.48 -0.21 3.60
C GLU A 105 11.41 1.31 3.71
N ILE A 106 12.14 1.99 2.84
CA ILE A 106 12.19 3.46 2.80
C ILE A 106 11.11 3.97 1.85
N PRO A 107 10.30 4.97 2.24
CA PRO A 107 9.36 5.61 1.34
C PRO A 107 10.05 6.13 0.09
N ALA A 108 9.72 5.55 -1.07
CA ALA A 108 10.25 5.99 -2.37
C ALA A 108 9.30 6.99 -3.06
N LEU A 109 8.12 7.21 -2.50
CA LEU A 109 7.09 8.10 -2.98
C LEU A 109 6.51 8.87 -1.80
N VAL A 110 6.49 10.19 -1.91
CA VAL A 110 5.85 11.07 -0.94
C VAL A 110 4.83 11.96 -1.64
N TYR A 111 3.79 12.31 -0.94
CA TYR A 111 2.81 13.30 -1.37
C TYR A 111 3.21 14.66 -0.81
N VAL A 112 3.27 15.66 -1.67
CA VAL A 112 3.57 17.03 -1.29
C VAL A 112 2.36 17.90 -1.56
N SER A 113 1.93 18.64 -0.55
CA SER A 113 0.79 19.56 -0.62
C SER A 113 1.11 20.85 0.15
N GLU A 114 0.10 21.67 0.36
CA GLU A 114 0.20 22.97 1.01
C GLU A 114 -1.00 23.20 1.93
N ILE A 115 -0.76 23.78 3.10
CA ILE A 115 -1.86 24.26 3.97
C ILE A 115 -2.61 25.37 3.26
N SER A 116 -3.85 25.09 2.94
CA SER A 116 -4.72 26.01 2.20
C SER A 116 -5.47 27.01 3.09
N HIS A 117 -5.91 26.56 4.28
CA HIS A 117 -6.66 27.38 5.24
C HIS A 117 -6.73 26.69 6.61
N ASN A 118 -7.15 27.47 7.61
CA ASN A 118 -7.43 26.98 8.96
C ASN A 118 -8.91 27.21 9.30
N LEU A 119 -9.49 26.28 10.04
CA LEU A 119 -10.86 26.35 10.55
C LEU A 119 -10.99 25.57 11.86
N ASP A 120 -11.60 26.18 12.86
CA ASP A 120 -11.91 25.55 14.16
C ASP A 120 -10.70 24.90 14.88
N GLY A 121 -9.50 25.48 14.72
CA GLY A 121 -8.27 24.99 15.36
C GLY A 121 -7.56 23.88 14.60
N HIS A 122 -7.98 23.59 13.38
CA HIS A 122 -7.40 22.59 12.49
C HIS A 122 -6.89 23.23 11.20
N SER A 123 -5.90 22.61 10.57
CA SER A 123 -5.46 23.00 9.24
C SER A 123 -5.98 22.05 8.17
N TYR A 124 -6.16 22.59 6.98
CA TYR A 124 -6.62 21.86 5.81
C TYR A 124 -5.62 22.01 4.68
N PHE A 125 -5.27 20.90 4.04
CA PHE A 125 -4.40 20.87 2.87
C PHE A 125 -5.07 20.15 1.70
N TYR A 126 -4.59 20.39 0.48
CA TYR A 126 -5.21 19.84 -0.73
C TYR A 126 -5.08 18.32 -0.79
N GLY A 127 -6.20 17.63 -1.00
CA GLY A 127 -6.27 16.18 -1.02
C GLY A 127 -5.77 15.51 -2.30
N GLY A 128 -5.74 16.25 -3.42
CA GLY A 128 -5.08 15.81 -4.67
C GLY A 128 -5.53 14.49 -5.29
N GLY A 129 -6.69 13.96 -4.91
CA GLY A 129 -7.15 12.64 -5.35
C GLY A 129 -6.74 11.51 -4.41
N TYR A 130 -6.59 11.80 -3.14
CA TYR A 130 -6.31 10.83 -2.10
C TYR A 130 -7.29 9.64 -2.12
N TYR A 131 -6.74 8.45 -1.96
CA TYR A 131 -7.51 7.22 -1.87
C TYR A 131 -7.77 6.87 -0.40
N ARG A 132 -9.04 6.78 0.00
CA ARG A 132 -9.48 6.57 1.41
C ARG A 132 -8.88 5.35 2.11
N ARG A 133 -8.52 4.30 1.36
CA ARG A 133 -7.81 3.12 1.89
C ARG A 133 -6.28 3.29 1.87
N GLY A 134 -5.80 4.51 1.68
CA GLY A 134 -4.39 4.83 1.57
C GLY A 134 -3.65 4.80 2.90
N HIS A 135 -4.35 4.79 4.04
CA HIS A 135 -3.75 4.85 5.39
C HIS A 135 -2.83 6.06 5.54
N PHE A 136 -3.35 7.24 5.17
CA PHE A 136 -2.65 8.51 5.33
C PHE A 136 -2.95 9.05 6.73
N GLU A 137 -2.06 8.80 7.66
CA GLU A 137 -2.30 9.06 9.09
C GLU A 137 -1.37 10.12 9.66
N ASN A 138 -0.20 10.32 9.06
CA ASN A 138 0.82 11.22 9.57
C ASN A 138 1.35 12.12 8.46
N VAL A 139 1.70 13.36 8.82
CA VAL A 139 2.32 14.35 7.95
C VAL A 139 3.47 15.06 8.65
N GLU A 140 4.44 15.49 7.85
CA GLU A 140 5.38 16.54 8.23
C GLU A 140 4.88 17.85 7.65
N VAL A 141 4.76 18.86 8.49
CA VAL A 141 4.45 20.22 8.06
C VAL A 141 5.73 21.04 8.17
N VAL A 142 6.14 21.60 7.04
CA VAL A 142 7.38 22.38 6.91
C VAL A 142 7.05 23.85 6.67
N ASP A 143 7.44 24.71 7.60
CA ASP A 143 7.32 26.14 7.52
C ASP A 143 8.66 26.80 7.74
N GLU A 144 9.19 27.53 6.74
CA GLU A 144 10.53 28.11 6.73
C GLU A 144 11.61 27.13 7.18
N ASN A 145 12.00 27.15 8.48
CA ASN A 145 13.03 26.29 9.07
C ASN A 145 12.47 25.29 10.09
N ASN A 146 11.17 25.26 10.29
CA ASN A 146 10.52 24.37 11.25
C ASN A 146 9.91 23.17 10.56
N VAL A 147 10.14 21.99 11.12
CA VAL A 147 9.47 20.74 10.72
C VAL A 147 8.69 20.24 11.93
N VAL A 148 7.38 20.11 11.75
CA VAL A 148 6.46 19.65 12.79
C VAL A 148 5.74 18.40 12.29
N PHE A 149 5.73 17.35 13.10
CA PHE A 149 4.91 16.16 12.83
C PHE A 149 3.48 16.40 13.32
N ASP A 150 2.51 16.02 12.50
CA ASP A 150 1.09 16.07 12.87
C ASP A 150 0.32 14.84 12.37
N THR A 151 -0.86 14.67 12.93
CA THR A 151 -1.77 13.57 12.60
C THR A 151 -2.83 14.04 11.62
N VAL A 152 -3.10 13.25 10.62
CA VAL A 152 -4.24 13.42 9.71
C VAL A 152 -5.49 12.87 10.37
N LEU A 153 -6.53 13.68 10.42
CA LEU A 153 -7.81 13.26 10.97
C LEU A 153 -8.55 12.34 9.99
N PRO A 154 -9.30 11.35 10.49
CA PRO A 154 -10.06 10.45 9.63
C PRO A 154 -11.06 11.22 8.75
N LEU A 155 -11.06 10.91 7.47
CA LEU A 155 -12.07 11.46 6.55
C LEU A 155 -13.46 10.99 6.96
N LYS A 156 -14.38 11.94 7.11
CA LYS A 156 -15.80 11.66 7.35
C LYS A 156 -16.42 11.05 6.08
N ASP A 157 -17.46 10.25 6.23
CA ASP A 157 -18.10 9.56 5.09
C ASP A 157 -18.67 10.54 4.06
N GLU A 158 -19.15 11.68 4.52
CA GLU A 158 -19.68 12.76 3.70
C GLU A 158 -18.62 13.69 3.12
N SER A 159 -17.35 13.55 3.52
CA SER A 159 -16.26 14.41 3.05
C SER A 159 -15.88 14.09 1.61
N ILE A 160 -15.69 15.14 0.83
CA ILE A 160 -15.04 15.06 -0.47
C ILE A 160 -13.54 15.21 -0.25
N ASP A 161 -12.74 14.44 -0.97
CA ASP A 161 -11.28 14.39 -0.86
C ASP A 161 -10.54 15.62 -1.44
N TYR A 162 -11.21 16.77 -1.51
CA TYR A 162 -10.55 18.01 -1.91
C TYR A 162 -9.58 18.51 -0.86
N TYR A 163 -9.93 18.32 0.40
CA TYR A 163 -9.12 18.73 1.54
C TYR A 163 -8.96 17.58 2.52
N ILE A 164 -7.81 17.54 3.13
CA ILE A 164 -7.47 16.64 4.23
C ILE A 164 -7.19 17.49 5.45
N GLU A 165 -7.69 17.07 6.60
CA GLU A 165 -7.66 17.81 7.86
C GLU A 165 -6.52 17.30 8.76
N THR A 166 -5.74 18.21 9.34
CA THR A 166 -4.74 17.90 10.37
C THR A 166 -5.30 18.14 11.77
N LYS A 167 -4.72 17.50 12.75
CA LYS A 167 -5.15 17.63 14.14
C LYS A 167 -4.91 19.03 14.72
N ASN A 168 -3.83 19.68 14.33
CA ASN A 168 -3.43 20.98 14.86
C ASN A 168 -3.48 22.06 13.76
N GLU A 169 -3.41 23.30 14.19
CA GLU A 169 -3.34 24.48 13.31
C GLU A 169 -1.89 24.77 12.92
N HIS A 170 -1.67 25.07 11.64
CA HIS A 170 -0.38 25.39 11.04
C HIS A 170 -0.46 26.64 10.18
N PRO A 171 0.67 27.31 9.87
CA PRO A 171 0.68 28.46 8.99
C PRO A 171 0.11 28.12 7.59
N VAL A 172 -0.76 28.97 7.07
CA VAL A 172 -1.24 28.88 5.68
C VAL A 172 -0.05 29.08 4.73
N GLY A 173 0.05 28.23 3.71
CA GLY A 173 1.20 28.20 2.80
C GLY A 173 2.33 27.26 3.24
N ALA A 174 2.29 26.71 4.46
CA ALA A 174 3.26 25.70 4.89
C ALA A 174 3.19 24.44 4.01
N THR A 175 4.34 23.86 3.70
CA THR A 175 4.43 22.65 2.91
C THR A 175 4.04 21.43 3.76
N VAL A 176 3.18 20.59 3.22
CA VAL A 176 2.78 19.31 3.84
C VAL A 176 3.44 18.17 3.08
N ILE A 177 4.12 17.29 3.79
CA ILE A 177 4.76 16.09 3.23
C ILE A 177 4.19 14.87 3.93
N GLY A 178 3.75 13.88 3.17
CA GLY A 178 3.23 12.65 3.75
C GLY A 178 3.39 11.46 2.83
N SER A 179 3.28 10.28 3.43
CA SER A 179 3.31 9.02 2.70
C SER A 179 2.03 8.25 2.97
N PHE A 180 1.48 7.64 1.94
CA PHE A 180 0.30 6.80 2.05
C PHE A 180 0.39 5.67 1.01
N ARG A 181 -0.45 4.67 1.18
CA ARG A 181 -0.58 3.59 0.22
C ARG A 181 -0.95 4.15 -1.14
N THR A 182 0.03 4.28 -2.02
CA THR A 182 -0.19 4.68 -3.39
C THR A 182 -0.68 3.47 -4.20
N GLN A 183 -1.89 3.55 -4.66
CA GLN A 183 -2.37 2.77 -5.80
C GLN A 183 -2.66 3.77 -6.92
N ILE A 184 -3.10 3.35 -8.05
CA ILE A 184 -3.41 4.05 -9.30
C ILE A 184 -4.07 5.47 -9.20
N PHE A 185 -4.09 6.16 -8.08
CA PHE A 185 -5.08 7.22 -7.80
C PHE A 185 -4.50 8.62 -7.60
N VAL A 186 -3.31 8.86 -8.10
CA VAL A 186 -2.76 10.22 -8.14
C VAL A 186 -3.27 10.93 -9.41
N THR A 187 -4.60 11.00 -9.55
CA THR A 187 -5.22 11.48 -10.79
C THR A 187 -5.28 13.01 -10.90
N ARG A 188 -5.09 13.70 -9.79
CA ARG A 188 -5.15 15.18 -9.72
C ARG A 188 -3.81 15.82 -9.29
N SER A 189 -2.77 15.03 -9.14
CA SER A 189 -1.43 15.51 -8.79
C SER A 189 -0.46 15.24 -9.94
N ASP A 190 0.50 16.12 -10.11
CA ASP A 190 1.64 15.88 -10.99
C ASP A 190 2.65 14.98 -10.28
N LEU A 191 3.42 14.21 -11.02
CA LEU A 191 4.48 13.36 -10.54
C LEU A 191 5.85 14.01 -10.79
N ALA A 192 6.53 14.42 -9.74
CA ALA A 192 7.89 14.94 -9.81
C ALA A 192 8.92 13.81 -9.61
N ILE A 193 9.80 13.58 -10.56
CA ILE A 193 10.87 12.59 -10.45
C ILE A 193 12.12 13.28 -9.93
N VAL A 194 12.59 12.89 -8.76
CA VAL A 194 13.78 13.42 -8.10
C VAL A 194 14.81 12.31 -7.95
N LEU A 195 16.03 12.54 -8.43
CA LEU A 195 17.17 11.66 -8.26
C LEU A 195 18.21 12.30 -7.32
N GLY A 196 19.12 11.46 -6.82
CA GLY A 196 20.29 11.93 -6.05
C GLY A 196 20.01 12.18 -4.56
N LEU A 197 18.86 11.81 -4.02
CA LEU A 197 18.55 11.94 -2.59
C LEU A 197 19.57 11.20 -1.72
N GLN A 198 19.89 9.94 -2.04
CA GLN A 198 20.85 9.14 -1.29
C GLN A 198 22.28 9.71 -1.29
N SER A 199 22.63 10.46 -2.32
CA SER A 199 23.96 11.10 -2.43
C SER A 199 23.99 12.51 -1.82
N GLY A 200 22.88 12.99 -1.26
CA GLY A 200 22.73 14.36 -0.76
C GLY A 200 22.74 15.43 -1.86
N LYS A 201 22.57 15.04 -3.12
CA LYS A 201 22.55 15.94 -4.28
C LYS A 201 21.27 15.77 -5.08
N PRO A 202 20.10 16.12 -4.49
CA PRO A 202 18.82 15.96 -5.16
C PRO A 202 18.74 16.86 -6.40
N HIS A 203 18.18 16.31 -7.48
CA HIS A 203 17.86 17.08 -8.67
C HIS A 203 16.56 16.59 -9.29
N LEU A 204 15.76 17.53 -9.79
CA LEU A 204 14.50 17.27 -10.46
C LEU A 204 14.76 16.83 -11.91
N VAL A 205 14.38 15.63 -12.27
CA VAL A 205 14.46 15.09 -13.63
C VAL A 205 13.34 15.62 -14.51
N GLY A 206 12.14 15.72 -13.96
CA GLY A 206 10.98 16.25 -14.66
C GLY A 206 9.70 16.10 -13.85
N ILE A 207 8.67 16.79 -14.30
CA ILE A 207 7.33 16.72 -13.76
C ILE A 207 6.41 16.16 -14.85
N TYR A 208 5.57 15.21 -14.49
CA TYR A 208 4.70 14.47 -15.39
C TYR A 208 3.26 14.50 -14.88
N ASP A 209 2.30 14.48 -15.78
CA ASP A 209 0.89 14.27 -15.43
C ASP A 209 0.59 12.79 -15.11
N SER A 210 -0.64 12.49 -14.71
CA SER A 210 -1.09 11.12 -14.40
C SER A 210 -1.10 10.17 -15.60
N LEU A 211 -0.95 10.68 -16.82
CA LEU A 211 -0.84 9.89 -18.06
C LEU A 211 0.61 9.69 -18.50
N GLY A 212 1.57 10.25 -17.76
CA GLY A 212 2.99 10.17 -18.08
C GLY A 212 3.49 11.21 -19.10
N ASN A 213 2.67 12.20 -19.44
CA ASN A 213 3.11 13.30 -20.28
C ASN A 213 3.91 14.32 -19.47
N LYS A 214 5.03 14.78 -20.00
CA LYS A 214 5.85 15.79 -19.34
C LYS A 214 5.09 17.12 -19.26
N VAL A 215 4.93 17.63 -18.05
CA VAL A 215 4.30 18.91 -17.78
C VAL A 215 5.32 20.01 -18.12
N ARG A 216 4.96 20.96 -18.98
CA ARG A 216 5.74 22.15 -19.25
C ARG A 216 5.40 23.17 -18.16
N ARG A 217 6.32 23.36 -17.24
CA ARG A 217 6.31 24.51 -16.29
C ARG A 217 7.61 25.27 -16.44
#